data_8a9aa247c47e9c985f75de2fe725f3f2
#
_entry.id   8a9aa247c47e9c985f75de2fe725f3f2
#
_cell.length_a   1.000
_cell.length_b   1.000
_cell.length_c   1.000
_cell.angle_alpha   90.00
_cell.angle_beta   90.00
_cell.angle_gamma   90.00
#
_symmetry.space_group_name_H-M   'P 1'
#
loop_
_entity.id
_entity.type
_entity.pdbx_description
1 polymer ?
#
loop_
_entity_poly.entity_id
_entity_poly.type
_entity_poly.pdbx_seq_one_letter_code
_entity_poly.pdbx_strand_id
1 'polypeptide(L)'
;MKTIYVDNAATTRLSDVAYEAMKPMMQEIYGNPSSLHHIGQIAKEHLDDARARVAKCINANPNEIYFTSGGSEADNQAILTAAYNGAKRGKKHIISSKFEHHAVLHTLDKLKKEGFEIQLLDVYNNGIVKVDDVKNAIREDTALVTIMTANNEVGTVQPIKEIGEICKENNVVFHTDAVQAVGHIPVDVNDLGVDMLSVSGHKFHGPKGVGFLYCRKGILLQNLINGGAQERGKRAGTENMASIVGMAAALEDACANLDKNAKYVSKIRDKIIDGVSDIEMCKLNGDREHRLPGTINFSFEGIEGEGLLLLLDQDGICASSGSACTSGSLDPSHVLLSMGVPVESAHGSLRLSLCEYNTEEEADVIINSIHKVVKYLRSISPVWEKIQKGEVVE
;
A
#
# COMPACT_ATOMS: atom_id res chain seq x y z
N MET A 1 -28.62 -3.44 -11.46
CA MET A 1 -27.65 -4.50 -11.11
C MET A 1 -26.99 -4.10 -9.81
N LYS A 2 -26.74 -5.00 -8.85
CA LYS A 2 -26.03 -4.66 -7.62
C LYS A 2 -24.56 -4.46 -7.96
N THR A 3 -23.95 -3.35 -7.54
CA THR A 3 -22.52 -3.09 -7.74
C THR A 3 -21.69 -3.94 -6.78
N ILE A 4 -20.70 -4.65 -7.31
CA ILE A 4 -19.70 -5.42 -6.55
C ILE A 4 -18.38 -4.65 -6.64
N TYR A 5 -17.98 -4.03 -5.53
CA TYR A 5 -16.74 -3.25 -5.47
C TYR A 5 -15.59 -4.11 -4.97
N VAL A 6 -14.60 -4.34 -5.83
CA VAL A 6 -13.40 -5.14 -5.55
C VAL A 6 -12.11 -4.41 -5.97
N ASP A 7 -12.10 -3.09 -5.75
CA ASP A 7 -10.92 -2.23 -5.98
C ASP A 7 -10.48 -1.51 -4.69
N ASN A 8 -10.54 -2.22 -3.56
CA ASN A 8 -10.21 -1.67 -2.23
C ASN A 8 -8.72 -1.31 -2.08
N ALA A 9 -7.81 -1.91 -2.87
CA ALA A 9 -6.41 -1.51 -2.90
C ALA A 9 -6.19 -0.11 -3.52
N ALA A 10 -7.10 0.36 -4.39
CA ALA A 10 -7.07 1.74 -4.87
C ALA A 10 -7.59 2.72 -3.81
N THR A 11 -8.79 2.47 -3.27
CA THR A 11 -9.39 3.22 -2.15
C THR A 11 -10.55 2.43 -1.58
N THR A 12 -10.86 2.64 -0.30
CA THR A 12 -12.00 2.00 0.35
C THR A 12 -13.17 2.97 0.59
N ARG A 13 -14.36 2.42 0.81
CA ARG A 13 -15.49 3.16 1.36
C ARG A 13 -15.15 3.61 2.79
N LEU A 14 -15.54 4.84 3.15
CA LEU A 14 -15.47 5.28 4.55
C LEU A 14 -16.38 4.40 5.42
N SER A 15 -15.85 3.89 6.53
CA SER A 15 -16.65 3.10 7.49
C SER A 15 -17.62 3.97 8.28
N ASP A 16 -18.71 3.36 8.76
CA ASP A 16 -19.68 4.08 9.58
C ASP A 16 -19.05 4.50 10.93
N VAL A 17 -18.13 3.69 11.47
CA VAL A 17 -17.35 4.03 12.68
C VAL A 17 -16.51 5.30 12.47
N ALA A 18 -15.79 5.40 11.35
CA ALA A 18 -15.03 6.59 11.01
C ALA A 18 -15.93 7.81 10.79
N TYR A 19 -17.03 7.63 10.07
CA TYR A 19 -17.98 8.70 9.78
C TYR A 19 -18.61 9.29 11.06
N GLU A 20 -19.07 8.43 11.97
CA GLU A 20 -19.63 8.88 13.25
C GLU A 20 -18.59 9.60 14.12
N ALA A 21 -17.34 9.14 14.13
CA ALA A 21 -16.25 9.78 14.84
C ALA A 21 -15.88 11.17 14.25
N MET A 22 -16.05 11.36 12.96
CA MET A 22 -15.76 12.63 12.28
C MET A 22 -16.81 13.71 12.56
N LYS A 23 -18.09 13.38 12.69
CA LYS A 23 -19.20 14.33 12.79
C LYS A 23 -19.00 15.41 13.84
N PRO A 24 -18.71 15.10 15.13
CA PRO A 24 -18.55 16.11 16.14
C PRO A 24 -17.37 17.05 15.86
N MET A 25 -16.32 16.54 15.20
CA MET A 25 -15.14 17.35 14.84
C MET A 25 -15.42 18.41 13.76
N MET A 26 -16.51 18.26 13.01
CA MET A 26 -16.87 19.20 11.93
C MET A 26 -17.70 20.38 12.40
N GLN A 27 -18.50 20.23 13.47
CA GLN A 27 -19.47 21.24 13.90
C GLN A 27 -19.39 21.62 15.38
N GLU A 28 -19.08 20.67 16.25
CA GLU A 28 -19.11 20.86 17.70
C GLU A 28 -17.72 21.14 18.27
N ILE A 29 -16.72 20.38 17.84
CA ILE A 29 -15.33 20.46 18.32
C ILE A 29 -14.45 21.07 17.20
N TYR A 30 -14.73 22.30 16.85
CA TYR A 30 -14.11 23.03 15.73
C TYR A 30 -12.87 23.85 16.11
N GLY A 31 -12.44 23.77 17.37
CA GLY A 31 -11.31 24.57 17.88
C GLY A 31 -9.97 24.22 17.21
N ASN A 32 -9.08 25.22 17.12
CA ASN A 32 -7.71 24.96 16.72
C ASN A 32 -6.94 24.35 17.91
N PRO A 33 -6.34 23.15 17.78
CA PRO A 33 -5.63 22.49 18.88
C PRO A 33 -4.43 23.28 19.44
N SER A 34 -3.94 24.27 18.69
CA SER A 34 -2.86 25.15 19.13
C SER A 34 -3.33 26.33 19.99
N SER A 35 -4.65 26.55 20.11
CA SER A 35 -5.21 27.69 20.87
C SER A 35 -5.23 27.41 22.37
N LEU A 36 -4.93 28.44 23.16
CA LEU A 36 -4.87 28.34 24.64
C LEU A 36 -6.26 28.36 25.32
N HIS A 37 -7.28 28.86 24.65
CA HIS A 37 -8.65 28.89 25.17
C HIS A 37 -9.29 27.50 25.20
N HIS A 38 -10.32 27.32 26.03
CA HIS A 38 -10.94 26.02 26.32
C HIS A 38 -11.41 25.26 25.05
N ILE A 39 -11.95 25.93 24.02
CA ILE A 39 -12.38 25.29 22.77
C ILE A 39 -11.17 24.66 22.06
N GLY A 40 -10.01 25.32 22.05
CA GLY A 40 -8.78 24.76 21.48
C GLY A 40 -8.24 23.58 22.30
N GLN A 41 -8.34 23.66 23.64
CA GLN A 41 -7.87 22.56 24.51
C GLN A 41 -8.72 21.32 24.36
N ILE A 42 -10.05 21.43 24.20
CA ILE A 42 -10.92 20.29 23.86
C ILE A 42 -10.49 19.65 22.53
N ALA A 43 -10.24 20.44 21.49
CA ALA A 43 -9.75 19.92 20.22
C ALA A 43 -8.38 19.21 20.37
N LYS A 44 -7.49 19.78 21.20
CA LYS A 44 -6.19 19.17 21.50
C LYS A 44 -6.31 17.82 22.19
N GLU A 45 -7.22 17.68 23.15
CA GLU A 45 -7.48 16.40 23.83
C GLU A 45 -7.90 15.31 22.83
N HIS A 46 -8.76 15.64 21.88
CA HIS A 46 -9.17 14.70 20.80
C HIS A 46 -8.01 14.36 19.84
N LEU A 47 -7.13 15.33 19.52
CA LEU A 47 -5.94 15.09 18.72
C LEU A 47 -4.97 14.13 19.43
N ASP A 48 -4.73 14.38 20.72
CA ASP A 48 -3.82 13.57 21.53
C ASP A 48 -4.38 12.14 21.74
N ASP A 49 -5.71 12.00 21.96
CA ASP A 49 -6.38 10.70 22.01
C ASP A 49 -6.26 9.93 20.68
N ALA A 50 -6.57 10.58 19.56
CA ALA A 50 -6.44 9.97 18.24
C ALA A 50 -5.02 9.47 17.99
N ARG A 51 -4.01 10.26 18.38
CA ARG A 51 -2.59 9.89 18.27
C ARG A 51 -2.24 8.69 19.15
N ALA A 52 -2.75 8.63 20.36
CA ALA A 52 -2.53 7.51 21.27
C ALA A 52 -3.16 6.21 20.74
N ARG A 53 -4.38 6.29 20.19
CA ARG A 53 -5.08 5.15 19.57
C ARG A 53 -4.32 4.61 18.36
N VAL A 54 -3.89 5.50 17.45
CA VAL A 54 -3.07 5.12 16.29
C VAL A 54 -1.77 4.46 16.72
N ALA A 55 -1.06 5.04 17.69
CA ALA A 55 0.19 4.48 18.20
C ALA A 55 -0.01 3.08 18.80
N LYS A 56 -1.08 2.88 19.56
CA LYS A 56 -1.43 1.57 20.15
C LYS A 56 -1.64 0.49 19.09
N CYS A 57 -2.25 0.83 17.96
CA CYS A 57 -2.55 -0.13 16.88
C CYS A 57 -1.30 -0.73 16.23
N ILE A 58 -0.16 -0.04 16.30
CA ILE A 58 1.12 -0.50 15.73
C ILE A 58 2.21 -0.71 16.78
N ASN A 59 1.84 -0.75 18.08
CA ASN A 59 2.74 -0.89 19.23
C ASN A 59 3.86 0.18 19.28
N ALA A 60 3.52 1.44 18.96
CA ALA A 60 4.40 2.60 18.99
C ALA A 60 4.10 3.50 20.20
N ASN A 61 5.00 4.47 20.47
CA ASN A 61 4.70 5.56 21.40
C ASN A 61 3.95 6.69 20.66
N PRO A 62 3.00 7.38 21.31
CA PRO A 62 2.30 8.52 20.70
C PRO A 62 3.25 9.61 20.17
N ASN A 63 4.39 9.81 20.80
CA ASN A 63 5.39 10.80 20.38
C ASN A 63 6.17 10.40 19.10
N GLU A 64 5.98 9.18 18.60
CA GLU A 64 6.58 8.66 17.37
C GLU A 64 5.63 8.74 16.17
N ILE A 65 4.39 9.19 16.39
CA ILE A 65 3.38 9.36 15.34
C ILE A 65 3.34 10.82 14.88
N TYR A 66 3.35 11.02 13.56
CA TYR A 66 3.20 12.32 12.90
C TYR A 66 2.11 12.21 11.83
N PHE A 67 1.06 13.02 11.96
CA PHE A 67 -0.02 13.02 10.97
C PHE A 67 0.41 13.71 9.68
N THR A 68 0.02 13.10 8.56
CA THR A 68 0.33 13.54 7.18
C THR A 68 -0.96 13.60 6.37
N SER A 69 -0.87 14.04 5.11
CA SER A 69 -2.00 14.01 4.18
C SER A 69 -2.24 12.63 3.55
N GLY A 70 -1.37 11.66 3.79
CA GLY A 70 -1.47 10.29 3.26
C GLY A 70 -0.12 9.61 3.12
N GLY A 71 -0.13 8.40 2.56
CA GLY A 71 1.06 7.56 2.41
C GLY A 71 2.17 8.25 1.61
N SER A 72 1.85 8.90 0.49
CA SER A 72 2.87 9.56 -0.35
C SER A 72 3.63 10.67 0.38
N GLU A 73 2.96 11.47 1.23
CA GLU A 73 3.64 12.46 2.07
C GLU A 73 4.53 11.77 3.11
N ALA A 74 4.02 10.70 3.73
CA ALA A 74 4.76 9.94 4.73
C ALA A 74 6.02 9.28 4.14
N ASP A 75 5.92 8.63 2.97
CA ASP A 75 7.04 8.02 2.26
C ASP A 75 8.11 9.06 1.90
N ASN A 76 7.69 10.17 1.30
CA ASN A 76 8.60 11.24 0.95
C ASN A 76 9.34 11.78 2.17
N GLN A 77 8.63 12.06 3.27
CA GLN A 77 9.22 12.59 4.48
C GLN A 77 10.19 11.59 5.12
N ALA A 78 9.86 10.31 5.16
CA ALA A 78 10.71 9.25 5.69
C ALA A 78 12.01 9.13 4.88
N ILE A 79 11.88 8.96 3.57
CA ILE A 79 13.01 8.74 2.67
C ILE A 79 13.95 9.94 2.66
N LEU A 80 13.41 11.16 2.51
CA LEU A 80 14.22 12.39 2.52
C LEU A 80 14.89 12.62 3.89
N THR A 81 14.20 12.26 4.99
CA THR A 81 14.79 12.31 6.34
C THR A 81 16.02 11.42 6.46
N ALA A 82 15.90 10.14 6.07
CA ALA A 82 17.01 9.20 6.16
C ALA A 82 18.16 9.60 5.23
N ALA A 83 17.85 9.98 3.99
CA ALA A 83 18.83 10.38 2.99
C ALA A 83 19.65 11.59 3.46
N TYR A 84 19.00 12.69 3.85
CA TYR A 84 19.71 13.91 4.23
C TYR A 84 20.44 13.78 5.58
N ASN A 85 19.90 13.01 6.54
CA ASN A 85 20.62 12.71 7.77
C ASN A 85 21.83 11.80 7.52
N GLY A 86 21.73 10.87 6.59
CA GLY A 86 22.83 10.03 6.14
C GLY A 86 23.94 10.85 5.47
N ALA A 87 23.58 11.74 4.54
CA ALA A 87 24.51 12.58 3.80
C ALA A 87 25.37 13.46 4.73
N LYS A 88 24.80 13.96 5.83
CA LYS A 88 25.57 14.70 6.85
C LYS A 88 26.69 13.85 7.51
N ARG A 89 26.61 12.54 7.40
CA ARG A 89 27.57 11.56 7.92
C ARG A 89 28.37 10.88 6.81
N GLY A 90 28.31 11.41 5.57
CA GLY A 90 28.99 10.84 4.41
C GLY A 90 28.31 9.62 3.78
N LYS A 91 27.10 9.26 4.23
CA LYS A 91 26.35 8.12 3.71
C LYS A 91 25.39 8.57 2.63
N LYS A 92 25.53 8.06 1.41
CA LYS A 92 24.70 8.44 0.25
C LYS A 92 24.16 7.26 -0.55
N HIS A 93 24.38 6.03 -0.11
CA HIS A 93 23.83 4.84 -0.73
C HIS A 93 22.46 4.51 -0.14
N ILE A 94 21.48 4.20 -0.97
CA ILE A 94 20.11 3.85 -0.60
C ILE A 94 19.72 2.57 -1.32
N ILE A 95 19.17 1.61 -0.57
CA ILE A 95 18.68 0.33 -1.08
C ILE A 95 17.16 0.36 -1.09
N SER A 96 16.54 -0.08 -2.19
CA SER A 96 15.10 -0.26 -2.33
C SER A 96 14.79 -1.44 -3.26
N SER A 97 13.53 -1.66 -3.60
CA SER A 97 13.14 -2.68 -4.55
C SER A 97 12.56 -2.09 -5.85
N LYS A 98 12.57 -2.89 -6.93
CA LYS A 98 12.04 -2.46 -8.24
C LYS A 98 10.52 -2.34 -8.28
N PHE A 99 9.81 -2.87 -7.29
CA PHE A 99 8.34 -2.94 -7.32
C PHE A 99 7.64 -2.11 -6.24
N GLU A 100 8.35 -1.10 -5.72
CA GLU A 100 7.80 -0.12 -4.78
C GLU A 100 6.69 0.73 -5.41
N HIS A 101 5.86 1.33 -4.56
CA HIS A 101 4.92 2.36 -5.00
C HIS A 101 5.67 3.58 -5.60
N HIS A 102 5.05 4.25 -6.57
CA HIS A 102 5.66 5.42 -7.23
C HIS A 102 6.05 6.55 -6.27
N ALA A 103 5.37 6.68 -5.11
CA ALA A 103 5.77 7.64 -4.07
C ALA A 103 7.19 7.38 -3.53
N VAL A 104 7.62 6.11 -3.49
CA VAL A 104 8.97 5.72 -3.14
C VAL A 104 9.90 5.90 -4.35
N LEU A 105 9.60 5.27 -5.49
CA LEU A 105 10.47 5.28 -6.67
C LEU A 105 10.78 6.69 -7.18
N HIS A 106 9.78 7.56 -7.31
CA HIS A 106 9.99 8.92 -7.79
C HIS A 106 10.76 9.78 -6.76
N THR A 107 10.61 9.50 -5.46
CA THR A 107 11.44 10.15 -4.43
C THR A 107 12.89 9.70 -4.53
N LEU A 108 13.13 8.42 -4.81
CA LEU A 108 14.48 7.90 -5.07
C LEU A 108 15.10 8.48 -6.34
N ASP A 109 14.33 8.65 -7.41
CA ASP A 109 14.76 9.30 -8.65
C ASP A 109 15.18 10.77 -8.43
N LYS A 110 14.44 11.49 -7.57
CA LYS A 110 14.82 12.83 -7.13
C LYS A 110 16.17 12.80 -6.41
N LEU A 111 16.36 11.93 -5.45
CA LEU A 111 17.60 11.79 -4.69
C LEU A 111 18.78 11.38 -5.58
N LYS A 112 18.55 10.53 -6.59
CA LYS A 112 19.56 10.17 -7.59
C LYS A 112 20.08 11.41 -8.34
N LYS A 113 19.18 12.34 -8.72
CA LYS A 113 19.56 13.63 -9.33
C LYS A 113 20.32 14.54 -8.37
N GLU A 114 20.15 14.38 -7.06
CA GLU A 114 20.87 15.09 -6.00
C GLU A 114 22.22 14.44 -5.61
N GLY A 115 22.61 13.37 -6.32
CA GLY A 115 23.91 12.70 -6.15
C GLY A 115 23.91 11.59 -5.09
N PHE A 116 22.74 11.01 -4.78
CA PHE A 116 22.66 9.75 -4.05
C PHE A 116 22.81 8.56 -5.01
N GLU A 117 23.41 7.50 -4.53
CA GLU A 117 23.46 6.22 -5.23
C GLU A 117 22.25 5.38 -4.83
N ILE A 118 21.41 5.02 -5.80
CA ILE A 118 20.20 4.22 -5.59
C ILE A 118 20.43 2.82 -6.14
N GLN A 119 20.35 1.81 -5.28
CA GLN A 119 20.39 0.40 -5.65
C GLN A 119 18.99 -0.19 -5.51
N LEU A 120 18.39 -0.59 -6.64
CA LEU A 120 17.09 -1.28 -6.68
C LEU A 120 17.32 -2.77 -6.77
N LEU A 121 16.89 -3.49 -5.75
CA LEU A 121 16.95 -4.95 -5.70
C LEU A 121 15.89 -5.56 -6.61
N ASP A 122 16.21 -6.73 -7.16
CA ASP A 122 15.27 -7.54 -7.89
C ASP A 122 14.22 -8.14 -6.94
N VAL A 123 13.02 -8.34 -7.47
CA VAL A 123 12.02 -9.21 -6.88
C VAL A 123 11.91 -10.47 -7.76
N TYR A 124 11.62 -11.59 -7.14
CA TYR A 124 11.53 -12.84 -7.85
C TYR A 124 10.12 -13.05 -8.40
N ASN A 125 9.90 -14.16 -9.12
CA ASN A 125 8.62 -14.44 -9.78
C ASN A 125 7.40 -14.48 -8.83
N ASN A 126 7.63 -14.63 -7.53
CA ASN A 126 6.62 -14.54 -6.47
C ASN A 126 6.50 -13.12 -5.87
N GLY A 127 7.31 -12.16 -6.32
CA GLY A 127 7.28 -10.77 -5.82
C GLY A 127 7.95 -10.59 -4.45
N ILE A 128 8.82 -11.51 -4.01
CA ILE A 128 9.54 -11.41 -2.73
C ILE A 128 10.98 -10.95 -2.97
N VAL A 129 11.43 -9.97 -2.18
CA VAL A 129 12.85 -9.60 -2.07
C VAL A 129 13.56 -10.64 -1.19
N LYS A 130 14.67 -11.20 -1.65
CA LYS A 130 15.46 -12.10 -0.80
C LYS A 130 16.21 -11.32 0.27
N VAL A 131 16.14 -11.82 1.49
CA VAL A 131 16.82 -11.25 2.65
C VAL A 131 18.34 -11.17 2.43
N ASP A 132 18.92 -12.20 1.80
CA ASP A 132 20.35 -12.23 1.46
C ASP A 132 20.74 -11.14 0.45
N ASP A 133 19.86 -10.77 -0.48
CA ASP A 133 20.14 -9.70 -1.44
C ASP A 133 20.25 -8.34 -0.71
N VAL A 134 19.37 -8.09 0.29
CA VAL A 134 19.46 -6.90 1.13
C VAL A 134 20.77 -6.92 1.91
N LYS A 135 21.11 -8.04 2.56
CA LYS A 135 22.34 -8.21 3.33
C LYS A 135 23.61 -7.93 2.52
N ASN A 136 23.65 -8.48 1.30
CA ASN A 136 24.80 -8.34 0.40
C ASN A 136 24.90 -6.93 -0.21
N ALA A 137 23.79 -6.20 -0.28
CA ALA A 137 23.75 -4.82 -0.81
C ALA A 137 24.17 -3.77 0.22
N ILE A 138 24.09 -4.06 1.53
CA ILE A 138 24.47 -3.11 2.59
C ILE A 138 25.97 -2.86 2.57
N ARG A 139 26.34 -1.57 2.60
CA ARG A 139 27.72 -1.06 2.61
C ARG A 139 27.90 -0.07 3.77
N GLU A 140 29.13 0.32 4.05
CA GLU A 140 29.47 1.31 5.10
C GLU A 140 28.77 2.67 4.87
N ASP A 141 28.61 3.07 3.60
CA ASP A 141 27.97 4.30 3.20
C ASP A 141 26.46 4.18 2.94
N THR A 142 25.84 3.05 3.31
CA THR A 142 24.36 2.89 3.21
C THR A 142 23.67 3.75 4.26
N ALA A 143 22.82 4.66 3.79
CA ALA A 143 22.02 5.59 4.61
C ALA A 143 20.64 5.02 4.95
N LEU A 144 20.03 4.26 4.02
CA LEU A 144 18.64 3.82 4.10
C LEU A 144 18.45 2.49 3.37
N VAL A 145 17.67 1.62 3.96
CA VAL A 145 16.93 0.55 3.28
C VAL A 145 15.45 0.93 3.32
N THR A 146 14.75 0.87 2.19
CA THR A 146 13.31 1.13 2.09
C THR A 146 12.66 0.06 1.23
N ILE A 147 11.85 -0.80 1.87
CA ILE A 147 11.14 -1.93 1.24
C ILE A 147 9.69 -1.90 1.75
N MET A 148 8.71 -1.92 0.85
CA MET A 148 7.31 -1.94 1.22
C MET A 148 6.93 -3.22 1.97
N THR A 149 6.01 -3.13 2.92
CA THR A 149 5.54 -4.31 3.69
C THR A 149 4.73 -5.27 2.82
N ALA A 150 3.88 -4.74 1.96
CA ALA A 150 3.06 -5.56 1.06
C ALA A 150 2.77 -4.79 -0.24
N ASN A 151 2.82 -5.48 -1.36
CA ASN A 151 2.60 -4.85 -2.66
C ASN A 151 1.11 -4.62 -2.95
N ASN A 152 0.79 -3.44 -3.43
CA ASN A 152 -0.58 -2.99 -3.73
C ASN A 152 -1.20 -3.62 -4.99
N GLU A 153 -0.41 -4.25 -5.85
CA GLU A 153 -0.88 -4.85 -7.10
C GLU A 153 -1.04 -6.37 -6.98
N VAL A 154 -0.02 -7.06 -6.47
CA VAL A 154 0.00 -8.52 -6.39
C VAL A 154 -0.29 -9.06 -4.99
N GLY A 155 -0.25 -8.19 -3.98
CA GLY A 155 -0.56 -8.55 -2.60
C GLY A 155 0.58 -9.25 -1.84
N THR A 156 1.70 -9.56 -2.48
CA THR A 156 2.82 -10.26 -1.82
C THR A 156 3.34 -9.48 -0.62
N VAL A 157 3.49 -10.17 0.51
CA VAL A 157 4.03 -9.64 1.78
C VAL A 157 5.53 -9.92 1.86
N GLN A 158 6.31 -8.89 2.23
CA GLN A 158 7.76 -8.95 2.30
C GLN A 158 8.28 -9.44 3.68
N PRO A 159 9.47 -10.02 3.75
CA PRO A 159 10.11 -10.48 4.98
C PRO A 159 10.70 -9.29 5.78
N ILE A 160 9.81 -8.37 6.23
CA ILE A 160 10.21 -7.08 6.85
C ILE A 160 10.97 -7.29 8.16
N LYS A 161 10.58 -8.29 8.96
CA LYS A 161 11.23 -8.57 10.24
C LYS A 161 12.69 -8.97 10.04
N GLU A 162 12.95 -9.91 9.15
CA GLU A 162 14.30 -10.37 8.84
C GLU A 162 15.16 -9.26 8.22
N ILE A 163 14.58 -8.42 7.39
CA ILE A 163 15.25 -7.23 6.83
C ILE A 163 15.55 -6.23 7.95
N GLY A 164 14.61 -6.01 8.88
CA GLY A 164 14.79 -5.13 10.03
C GLY A 164 15.94 -5.56 10.95
N GLU A 165 16.06 -6.86 11.20
CA GLU A 165 17.16 -7.44 11.97
C GLU A 165 18.53 -7.15 11.31
N ILE A 166 18.63 -7.36 9.99
CA ILE A 166 19.86 -7.06 9.23
C ILE A 166 20.17 -5.56 9.25
N CYS A 167 19.19 -4.69 9.04
CA CYS A 167 19.39 -3.24 9.08
C CYS A 167 19.90 -2.79 10.46
N LYS A 168 19.32 -3.33 11.53
CA LYS A 168 19.73 -3.05 12.92
C LYS A 168 21.16 -3.50 13.21
N GLU A 169 21.55 -4.70 12.78
CA GLU A 169 22.91 -5.22 12.92
C GLU A 169 23.96 -4.34 12.24
N ASN A 170 23.60 -3.73 11.12
CA ASN A 170 24.49 -2.88 10.31
C ASN A 170 24.34 -1.37 10.61
N ASN A 171 23.51 -0.96 11.58
CA ASN A 171 23.23 0.44 11.91
C ASN A 171 22.77 1.26 10.69
N VAL A 172 21.90 0.67 9.87
CA VAL A 172 21.26 1.30 8.71
C VAL A 172 19.82 1.62 9.05
N VAL A 173 19.35 2.82 8.71
CA VAL A 173 17.95 3.22 8.91
C VAL A 173 17.06 2.37 8.02
N PHE A 174 15.98 1.84 8.58
CA PHE A 174 15.00 1.02 7.86
C PHE A 174 13.64 1.69 7.83
N HIS A 175 13.14 1.96 6.63
CA HIS A 175 11.79 2.44 6.34
C HIS A 175 10.98 1.38 5.62
N THR A 176 9.69 1.31 5.91
CA THR A 176 8.73 0.49 5.14
C THR A 176 7.48 1.30 4.78
N ASP A 177 7.08 1.24 3.51
CA ASP A 177 5.72 1.59 3.11
C ASP A 177 4.78 0.47 3.56
N ALA A 178 3.96 0.73 4.59
CA ALA A 178 3.00 -0.21 5.14
C ALA A 178 1.55 0.18 4.80
N VAL A 179 1.35 1.01 3.78
CA VAL A 179 0.04 1.54 3.36
C VAL A 179 -0.96 0.42 3.06
N GLN A 180 -0.51 -0.70 2.51
CA GLN A 180 -1.38 -1.84 2.21
C GLN A 180 -1.42 -2.89 3.34
N ALA A 181 -0.56 -2.78 4.35
CA ALA A 181 -0.44 -3.77 5.42
C ALA A 181 -1.22 -3.40 6.69
N VAL A 182 -1.11 -2.13 7.12
CA VAL A 182 -1.75 -1.64 8.35
C VAL A 182 -3.26 -1.74 8.24
N GLY A 183 -3.89 -2.39 9.23
CA GLY A 183 -5.32 -2.68 9.26
C GLY A 183 -5.74 -3.96 8.51
N HIS A 184 -4.81 -4.64 7.80
CA HIS A 184 -5.09 -5.88 7.05
C HIS A 184 -4.31 -7.08 7.55
N ILE A 185 -3.09 -6.87 8.05
CA ILE A 185 -2.24 -7.89 8.69
C ILE A 185 -1.62 -7.31 9.97
N PRO A 186 -1.13 -8.15 10.90
CA PRO A 186 -0.48 -7.66 12.12
C PRO A 186 0.75 -6.81 11.79
N VAL A 187 0.82 -5.61 12.40
CA VAL A 187 1.97 -4.71 12.28
C VAL A 187 2.37 -4.23 13.66
N ASP A 188 3.55 -4.67 14.11
CA ASP A 188 4.20 -4.23 15.34
C ASP A 188 5.57 -3.64 14.98
N VAL A 189 5.73 -2.33 15.13
CA VAL A 189 6.96 -1.63 14.70
C VAL A 189 8.19 -2.07 15.47
N ASN A 190 8.02 -2.63 16.68
CA ASN A 190 9.12 -3.11 17.50
C ASN A 190 9.55 -4.52 17.07
N ASP A 191 8.58 -5.41 16.79
CA ASP A 191 8.84 -6.76 16.27
C ASP A 191 9.43 -6.72 14.86
N LEU A 192 8.90 -5.84 13.99
CA LEU A 192 9.42 -5.65 12.63
C LEU A 192 10.78 -4.94 12.57
N GLY A 193 11.21 -4.31 13.66
CA GLY A 193 12.50 -3.62 13.72
C GLY A 193 12.62 -2.40 12.81
N VAL A 194 11.49 -1.82 12.38
CA VAL A 194 11.48 -0.65 11.49
C VAL A 194 11.74 0.65 12.25
N ASP A 195 12.44 1.58 11.61
CA ASP A 195 12.71 2.91 12.16
C ASP A 195 11.68 3.94 11.72
N MET A 196 11.11 3.78 10.53
CA MET A 196 10.04 4.59 10.00
C MET A 196 9.03 3.73 9.23
N LEU A 197 7.74 4.12 9.28
CA LEU A 197 6.67 3.38 8.64
C LEU A 197 5.59 4.34 8.15
N SER A 198 5.18 4.20 6.88
CA SER A 198 4.20 5.06 6.22
C SER A 198 2.83 4.41 6.14
N VAL A 199 1.76 5.20 6.39
CA VAL A 199 0.38 4.73 6.39
C VAL A 199 -0.57 5.74 5.73
N SER A 200 -1.64 5.24 5.09
CA SER A 200 -2.71 6.05 4.51
C SER A 200 -4.08 5.57 4.98
N GLY A 201 -4.87 6.49 5.55
CA GLY A 201 -6.13 6.16 6.22
C GLY A 201 -7.18 5.52 5.31
N HIS A 202 -7.22 5.93 4.04
CA HIS A 202 -8.22 5.43 3.10
C HIS A 202 -8.02 3.97 2.63
N LYS A 203 -7.01 3.28 3.11
CA LYS A 203 -6.79 1.86 2.78
C LYS A 203 -7.48 0.91 3.76
N PHE A 204 -7.81 1.37 4.96
CA PHE A 204 -8.52 0.63 6.01
C PHE A 204 -9.82 1.34 6.43
N HIS A 205 -10.61 1.79 5.47
CA HIS A 205 -11.93 2.42 5.67
C HIS A 205 -11.93 3.74 6.44
N GLY A 206 -10.76 4.38 6.56
CA GLY A 206 -10.62 5.75 7.05
C GLY A 206 -10.86 6.78 5.93
N PRO A 207 -10.88 8.08 6.29
CA PRO A 207 -11.07 9.15 5.32
C PRO A 207 -9.86 9.30 4.38
N LYS A 208 -10.12 9.81 3.16
CA LYS A 208 -9.09 10.22 2.21
C LYS A 208 -8.41 11.50 2.67
N GLY A 209 -7.19 11.75 2.23
CA GLY A 209 -6.46 12.99 2.54
C GLY A 209 -5.88 13.04 3.96
N VAL A 210 -5.72 11.90 4.61
CA VAL A 210 -5.05 11.74 5.90
C VAL A 210 -4.25 10.43 5.94
N GLY A 211 -3.13 10.49 6.63
CA GLY A 211 -2.27 9.35 6.93
C GLY A 211 -1.40 9.67 8.14
N PHE A 212 -0.43 8.85 8.40
CA PHE A 212 0.59 9.13 9.40
C PHE A 212 1.94 8.51 9.02
N LEU A 213 2.98 9.11 9.57
CA LEU A 213 4.33 8.59 9.59
C LEU A 213 4.65 8.16 11.03
N TYR A 214 5.00 6.89 11.23
CA TYR A 214 5.74 6.47 12.41
C TYR A 214 7.22 6.81 12.21
N CYS A 215 7.82 7.44 13.18
CA CYS A 215 9.25 7.75 13.19
C CYS A 215 9.81 7.45 14.59
N ARG A 216 10.67 6.44 14.69
CA ARG A 216 11.27 5.98 15.94
C ARG A 216 11.97 7.11 16.65
N LYS A 217 11.82 7.18 17.98
CA LYS A 217 12.54 8.13 18.83
C LYS A 217 14.04 8.06 18.60
N GLY A 218 14.66 9.21 18.40
CA GLY A 218 16.12 9.33 18.13
C GLY A 218 16.44 9.67 16.66
N ILE A 219 15.50 9.47 15.73
CA ILE A 219 15.65 9.95 14.36
C ILE A 219 15.23 11.43 14.29
N LEU A 220 16.12 12.25 13.76
CA LEU A 220 15.83 13.69 13.55
C LEU A 220 14.99 13.86 12.27
N LEU A 221 13.67 13.82 12.44
CA LEU A 221 12.73 13.97 11.32
C LEU A 221 12.92 15.34 10.64
N GLN A 222 13.11 15.32 9.31
CA GLN A 222 13.22 16.53 8.48
C GLN A 222 11.81 17.05 8.14
N ASN A 223 11.67 18.37 8.02
CA ASN A 223 10.41 18.98 7.61
C ASN A 223 10.27 18.86 6.09
N LEU A 224 9.17 18.31 5.62
CA LEU A 224 8.79 18.34 4.21
C LEU A 224 7.94 19.58 3.90
N ILE A 225 6.99 19.90 4.81
CA ILE A 225 6.14 21.09 4.74
C ILE A 225 6.57 22.06 5.83
N ASN A 226 7.02 23.24 5.45
CA ASN A 226 7.50 24.27 6.34
C ASN A 226 6.40 25.28 6.66
N GLY A 227 6.36 25.78 7.92
CA GLY A 227 5.38 26.74 8.38
C GLY A 227 5.28 26.79 9.90
N GLY A 228 4.07 26.67 10.46
CA GLY A 228 3.82 26.69 11.90
C GLY A 228 4.36 25.47 12.66
N ALA A 229 4.18 25.48 13.98
CA ALA A 229 4.76 24.46 14.86
C ALA A 229 3.89 23.20 15.05
N GLN A 230 2.89 22.98 14.18
CA GLN A 230 2.07 21.78 14.22
C GLN A 230 2.93 20.52 14.11
N GLU A 231 2.41 19.39 14.57
CA GLU A 231 3.13 18.12 14.64
C GLU A 231 4.55 18.29 15.23
N ARG A 232 4.62 19.02 16.33
CA ARG A 232 5.89 19.31 17.04
C ARG A 232 6.94 20.00 16.14
N GLY A 233 6.46 20.86 15.21
CA GLY A 233 7.29 21.56 14.24
C GLY A 233 7.82 20.69 13.10
N LYS A 234 7.28 19.50 12.91
CA LYS A 234 7.74 18.53 11.89
C LYS A 234 6.84 18.47 10.66
N ARG A 235 5.62 18.95 10.77
CA ARG A 235 4.69 19.06 9.66
C ARG A 235 3.74 20.24 9.90
N ALA A 236 3.93 21.32 9.18
CA ALA A 236 3.17 22.55 9.34
C ALA A 236 1.75 22.44 8.72
N GLY A 237 0.88 23.33 9.13
CA GLY A 237 -0.52 23.42 8.71
C GLY A 237 -1.48 22.95 9.79
N THR A 238 -2.61 23.65 9.94
CA THR A 238 -3.66 23.29 10.90
C THR A 238 -4.08 21.85 10.74
N GLU A 239 -4.17 21.13 11.83
CA GLU A 239 -4.50 19.71 11.86
C GLU A 239 -5.92 19.47 11.32
N ASN A 240 -6.07 18.50 10.40
CA ASN A 240 -7.35 18.05 9.88
C ASN A 240 -8.06 17.16 10.90
N MET A 241 -8.63 17.80 11.93
CA MET A 241 -9.18 17.13 13.11
C MET A 241 -10.18 16.03 12.77
N ALA A 242 -11.14 16.32 11.89
CA ALA A 242 -12.17 15.36 11.52
C ALA A 242 -11.56 14.10 10.87
N SER A 243 -10.64 14.29 9.92
CA SER A 243 -10.02 13.17 9.25
C SER A 243 -9.06 12.39 10.17
N ILE A 244 -8.33 13.07 11.06
CA ILE A 244 -7.42 12.40 12.01
C ILE A 244 -8.21 11.53 12.99
N VAL A 245 -9.29 12.05 13.58
CA VAL A 245 -10.13 11.31 14.53
C VAL A 245 -10.85 10.15 13.83
N GLY A 246 -11.38 10.39 12.59
CA GLY A 246 -12.00 9.35 11.78
C GLY A 246 -11.02 8.24 11.38
N MET A 247 -9.78 8.59 11.00
CA MET A 247 -8.74 7.61 10.71
C MET A 247 -8.36 6.78 11.93
N ALA A 248 -8.23 7.41 13.10
CA ALA A 248 -7.93 6.69 14.34
C ALA A 248 -9.04 5.70 14.71
N ALA A 249 -10.30 6.09 14.53
CA ALA A 249 -11.46 5.21 14.77
C ALA A 249 -11.49 4.03 13.80
N ALA A 250 -11.25 4.28 12.50
CA ALA A 250 -11.20 3.22 11.50
C ALA A 250 -10.06 2.22 11.77
N LEU A 251 -8.87 2.73 12.13
CA LEU A 251 -7.72 1.87 12.39
C LEU A 251 -7.93 1.00 13.64
N GLU A 252 -8.47 1.58 14.70
CA GLU A 252 -8.79 0.82 15.93
C GLU A 252 -9.81 -0.29 15.67
N ASP A 253 -10.86 -0.01 14.88
CA ASP A 253 -11.86 -1.01 14.48
C ASP A 253 -11.24 -2.11 13.60
N ALA A 254 -10.41 -1.73 12.61
CA ALA A 254 -9.70 -2.67 11.76
C ALA A 254 -8.77 -3.59 12.58
N CYS A 255 -7.98 -3.03 13.52
CA CYS A 255 -7.11 -3.81 14.40
C CYS A 255 -7.89 -4.71 15.37
N ALA A 256 -9.01 -4.25 15.91
CA ALA A 256 -9.85 -5.05 16.81
C ALA A 256 -10.50 -6.26 16.10
N ASN A 257 -10.74 -6.17 14.80
CA ASN A 257 -11.35 -7.22 13.98
C ASN A 257 -10.36 -7.95 13.06
N LEU A 258 -9.05 -7.70 13.20
CA LEU A 258 -8.01 -8.10 12.24
C LEU A 258 -8.07 -9.58 11.87
N ASP A 259 -7.96 -10.48 12.85
CA ASP A 259 -7.92 -11.93 12.61
C ASP A 259 -9.22 -12.45 12.00
N LYS A 260 -10.36 -11.93 12.46
CA LYS A 260 -11.70 -12.28 11.95
C LYS A 260 -11.83 -11.88 10.48
N ASN A 261 -11.47 -10.62 10.17
CA ASN A 261 -11.59 -10.07 8.83
C ASN A 261 -10.58 -10.74 7.88
N ALA A 262 -9.33 -10.91 8.30
CA ALA A 262 -8.30 -11.59 7.51
C ALA A 262 -8.73 -13.03 7.14
N LYS A 263 -9.23 -13.79 8.11
CA LYS A 263 -9.73 -15.17 7.86
C LYS A 263 -10.91 -15.20 6.90
N TYR A 264 -11.87 -14.29 7.09
CA TYR A 264 -13.08 -14.22 6.26
C TYR A 264 -12.74 -13.81 4.82
N VAL A 265 -11.97 -12.74 4.66
CA VAL A 265 -11.61 -12.21 3.34
C VAL A 265 -10.71 -13.18 2.59
N SER A 266 -9.76 -13.84 3.27
CA SER A 266 -8.91 -14.87 2.65
C SER A 266 -9.72 -16.04 2.11
N LYS A 267 -10.78 -16.47 2.79
CA LYS A 267 -11.67 -17.54 2.30
C LYS A 267 -12.33 -17.15 0.96
N ILE A 268 -12.82 -15.91 0.86
CA ILE A 268 -13.41 -15.39 -0.38
C ILE A 268 -12.37 -15.27 -1.48
N ARG A 269 -11.17 -14.73 -1.15
CA ARG A 269 -10.03 -14.63 -2.04
C ARG A 269 -9.66 -15.99 -2.63
N ASP A 270 -9.49 -16.99 -1.78
CA ASP A 270 -9.06 -18.32 -2.20
C ASP A 270 -10.11 -19.00 -3.07
N LYS A 271 -11.41 -18.84 -2.76
CA LYS A 271 -12.51 -19.29 -3.62
C LYS A 271 -12.43 -18.69 -5.04
N ILE A 272 -12.13 -17.38 -5.14
CA ILE A 272 -11.98 -16.72 -6.45
C ILE A 272 -10.73 -17.24 -7.17
N ILE A 273 -9.60 -17.37 -6.46
CA ILE A 273 -8.37 -17.87 -7.06
C ILE A 273 -8.57 -19.27 -7.62
N ASP A 274 -9.16 -20.17 -6.84
CA ASP A 274 -9.38 -21.56 -7.26
C ASP A 274 -10.38 -21.64 -8.43
N GLY A 275 -11.44 -20.81 -8.39
CA GLY A 275 -12.46 -20.78 -9.43
C GLY A 275 -12.05 -20.09 -10.74
N VAL A 276 -10.93 -19.38 -10.79
CA VAL A 276 -10.42 -18.71 -11.99
C VAL A 276 -9.18 -19.41 -12.55
N SER A 277 -8.47 -20.17 -11.71
CA SER A 277 -7.19 -20.81 -12.08
C SER A 277 -7.33 -21.93 -13.12
N ASP A 278 -8.54 -22.41 -13.43
CA ASP A 278 -8.82 -23.39 -14.48
C ASP A 278 -8.94 -22.77 -15.89
N ILE A 279 -8.98 -21.43 -15.98
CA ILE A 279 -8.95 -20.75 -17.27
C ILE A 279 -7.60 -21.00 -17.93
N GLU A 280 -7.64 -21.53 -19.16
CA GLU A 280 -6.42 -21.79 -19.94
C GLU A 280 -5.53 -20.55 -20.02
N MET A 281 -4.20 -20.71 -19.86
CA MET A 281 -3.21 -19.62 -19.91
C MET A 281 -3.58 -18.43 -19.00
N CYS A 282 -4.17 -18.73 -17.84
CA CYS A 282 -4.32 -17.82 -16.72
C CYS A 282 -3.18 -18.05 -15.73
N LYS A 283 -2.58 -16.99 -15.23
CA LYS A 283 -1.52 -17.04 -14.21
C LYS A 283 -1.89 -16.16 -13.03
N LEU A 284 -1.83 -16.73 -11.82
CA LEU A 284 -1.85 -15.96 -10.59
C LEU A 284 -0.49 -15.29 -10.39
N ASN A 285 -0.47 -13.96 -10.24
CA ASN A 285 0.73 -13.18 -9.95
C ASN A 285 0.93 -12.99 -8.43
N GLY A 286 2.18 -12.93 -8.00
CA GLY A 286 2.55 -12.85 -6.59
C GLY A 286 2.59 -14.20 -5.88
N ASP A 287 3.01 -14.18 -4.62
CA ASP A 287 3.10 -15.38 -3.79
C ASP A 287 1.71 -15.90 -3.42
N ARG A 288 1.50 -17.22 -3.44
CA ARG A 288 0.19 -17.82 -3.12
C ARG A 288 -0.10 -17.81 -1.63
N GLU A 289 0.92 -17.98 -0.80
CA GLU A 289 0.80 -18.13 0.65
C GLU A 289 1.08 -16.82 1.39
N HIS A 290 2.20 -16.16 1.04
CA HIS A 290 2.63 -14.91 1.65
C HIS A 290 1.98 -13.69 0.95
N ARG A 291 0.65 -13.53 1.14
CA ARG A 291 -0.11 -12.42 0.54
C ARG A 291 -1.14 -11.81 1.45
N LEU A 292 -1.50 -10.58 1.15
CA LEU A 292 -2.60 -9.88 1.81
C LEU A 292 -3.91 -10.67 1.73
N PRO A 293 -4.77 -10.60 2.75
CA PRO A 293 -6.03 -11.33 2.78
C PRO A 293 -6.94 -11.10 1.57
N GLY A 294 -6.98 -9.88 1.04
CA GLY A 294 -7.95 -9.50 0.01
C GLY A 294 -7.41 -9.33 -1.41
N THR A 295 -6.08 -9.37 -1.62
CA THR A 295 -5.51 -9.00 -2.92
C THR A 295 -5.29 -10.22 -3.82
N ILE A 296 -5.79 -10.13 -5.05
CA ILE A 296 -5.62 -11.11 -6.13
C ILE A 296 -5.10 -10.36 -7.36
N ASN A 297 -4.19 -10.96 -8.09
CA ASN A 297 -3.77 -10.44 -9.39
C ASN A 297 -3.61 -11.61 -10.36
N PHE A 298 -4.31 -11.53 -11.49
CA PHE A 298 -4.20 -12.50 -12.58
C PHE A 298 -3.64 -11.83 -13.83
N SER A 299 -2.93 -12.61 -14.63
CA SER A 299 -2.64 -12.31 -16.03
C SER A 299 -3.33 -13.33 -16.92
N PHE A 300 -3.98 -12.87 -17.99
CA PHE A 300 -4.65 -13.69 -18.98
C PHE A 300 -3.99 -13.45 -20.34
N GLU A 301 -3.42 -14.49 -20.95
CA GLU A 301 -2.83 -14.36 -22.27
C GLU A 301 -3.88 -14.20 -23.36
N GLY A 302 -3.53 -13.38 -24.36
CA GLY A 302 -4.34 -13.18 -25.55
C GLY A 302 -5.50 -12.20 -25.40
N ILE A 303 -5.54 -11.39 -24.31
CA ILE A 303 -6.54 -10.34 -24.10
C ILE A 303 -5.91 -9.05 -23.60
N GLU A 304 -6.62 -7.95 -23.76
CA GLU A 304 -6.29 -6.64 -23.21
C GLU A 304 -7.05 -6.40 -21.90
N GLY A 305 -6.33 -6.00 -20.85
CA GLY A 305 -6.89 -5.75 -19.53
C GLY A 305 -7.94 -4.64 -19.50
N GLU A 306 -7.78 -3.60 -20.31
CA GLU A 306 -8.77 -2.52 -20.41
C GLU A 306 -10.13 -3.03 -20.90
N GLY A 307 -10.13 -3.86 -21.94
CA GLY A 307 -11.35 -4.52 -22.42
C GLY A 307 -11.98 -5.43 -21.37
N LEU A 308 -11.15 -6.15 -20.60
CA LEU A 308 -11.60 -6.98 -19.48
C LEU A 308 -12.29 -6.15 -18.41
N LEU A 309 -11.69 -5.03 -17.98
CA LEU A 309 -12.26 -4.14 -16.96
C LEU A 309 -13.59 -3.53 -17.40
N LEU A 310 -13.68 -3.04 -18.63
CA LEU A 310 -14.91 -2.43 -19.17
C LEU A 310 -16.07 -3.44 -19.21
N LEU A 311 -15.82 -4.68 -19.58
CA LEU A 311 -16.85 -5.73 -19.64
C LEU A 311 -17.24 -6.23 -18.24
N LEU A 312 -16.30 -6.30 -17.29
CA LEU A 312 -16.61 -6.59 -15.89
C LEU A 312 -17.46 -5.48 -15.27
N ASP A 313 -17.17 -4.21 -15.56
CA ASP A 313 -17.98 -3.07 -15.10
C ASP A 313 -19.42 -3.13 -15.64
N GLN A 314 -19.61 -3.53 -16.90
CA GLN A 314 -20.95 -3.79 -17.46
C GLN A 314 -21.71 -4.91 -16.72
N ASP A 315 -21.00 -5.90 -16.18
CA ASP A 315 -21.58 -6.92 -15.31
C ASP A 315 -21.72 -6.44 -13.84
N GLY A 316 -21.38 -5.18 -13.55
CA GLY A 316 -21.48 -4.54 -12.22
C GLY A 316 -20.29 -4.81 -11.30
N ILE A 317 -19.15 -5.30 -11.81
CA ILE A 317 -17.95 -5.62 -11.04
C ILE A 317 -16.90 -4.53 -11.26
N CYS A 318 -16.64 -3.72 -10.22
CA CYS A 318 -15.64 -2.66 -10.22
C CYS A 318 -14.28 -3.21 -9.78
N ALA A 319 -13.41 -3.46 -10.74
CA ALA A 319 -12.06 -4.00 -10.55
C ALA A 319 -11.01 -3.03 -11.16
N SER A 320 -9.73 -3.39 -11.10
CA SER A 320 -8.63 -2.58 -11.66
C SER A 320 -7.62 -3.44 -12.40
N SER A 321 -6.79 -2.82 -13.24
CA SER A 321 -5.51 -3.38 -13.67
C SER A 321 -4.42 -3.00 -12.67
N GLY A 322 -3.30 -3.72 -12.66
CA GLY A 322 -2.16 -3.40 -11.81
C GLY A 322 -1.69 -1.94 -11.93
N SER A 323 -1.76 -1.36 -13.13
CA SER A 323 -1.27 -0.01 -13.46
C SER A 323 -2.24 1.16 -13.19
N ALA A 324 -3.32 0.96 -12.41
CA ALA A 324 -4.35 2.00 -12.16
C ALA A 324 -3.83 3.34 -11.62
N CYS A 325 -2.62 3.39 -11.04
CA CYS A 325 -2.01 4.62 -10.52
C CYS A 325 -1.39 5.51 -11.62
N THR A 326 -1.23 5.01 -12.83
CA THR A 326 -0.75 5.74 -14.02
C THR A 326 -1.90 5.99 -14.99
N SER A 327 -2.98 6.62 -14.50
CA SER A 327 -4.17 6.91 -15.29
C SER A 327 -3.80 7.58 -16.63
N GLY A 328 -3.97 6.85 -17.73
CA GLY A 328 -3.70 7.32 -19.09
C GLY A 328 -2.40 6.79 -19.74
N SER A 329 -1.61 5.97 -19.07
CA SER A 329 -0.46 5.28 -19.69
C SER A 329 -0.90 3.88 -20.13
N LEU A 330 -0.63 3.55 -21.39
CA LEU A 330 -0.77 2.20 -21.96
C LEU A 330 0.39 1.28 -21.51
N ASP A 331 1.29 1.76 -20.66
CA ASP A 331 2.45 1.01 -20.22
C ASP A 331 2.05 -0.13 -19.29
N PRO A 332 2.65 -1.31 -19.44
CA PRO A 332 2.42 -2.44 -18.56
C PRO A 332 2.92 -2.13 -17.14
N SER A 333 2.32 -2.80 -16.14
CA SER A 333 2.71 -2.62 -14.73
C SER A 333 4.20 -2.88 -14.51
N HIS A 334 4.92 -1.88 -13.96
CA HIS A 334 6.32 -2.03 -13.57
C HIS A 334 6.51 -3.13 -12.50
N VAL A 335 5.49 -3.38 -11.67
CA VAL A 335 5.47 -4.46 -10.67
C VAL A 335 5.53 -5.80 -11.37
N LEU A 336 4.63 -6.06 -12.32
CA LEU A 336 4.59 -7.33 -13.06
C LEU A 336 5.86 -7.53 -13.88
N LEU A 337 6.36 -6.48 -14.54
CA LEU A 337 7.62 -6.55 -15.29
C LEU A 337 8.80 -6.86 -14.37
N SER A 338 8.87 -6.27 -13.17
CA SER A 338 9.95 -6.54 -12.21
C SER A 338 9.93 -7.98 -11.70
N MET A 339 8.78 -8.64 -11.74
CA MET A 339 8.60 -10.07 -11.41
C MET A 339 8.90 -11.02 -12.58
N GLY A 340 9.28 -10.48 -13.74
CA GLY A 340 9.56 -11.26 -14.95
C GLY A 340 8.30 -11.74 -15.69
N VAL A 341 7.15 -11.09 -15.47
CA VAL A 341 5.95 -11.33 -16.28
C VAL A 341 6.19 -10.71 -17.66
N PRO A 342 6.01 -11.44 -18.76
CA PRO A 342 6.14 -10.89 -20.12
C PRO A 342 5.22 -9.68 -20.33
N VAL A 343 5.64 -8.74 -21.17
CA VAL A 343 4.90 -7.50 -21.46
C VAL A 343 3.47 -7.82 -21.92
N GLU A 344 3.34 -8.77 -22.84
CA GLU A 344 2.06 -9.20 -23.43
C GLU A 344 1.11 -9.75 -22.34
N SER A 345 1.64 -10.56 -21.42
CA SER A 345 0.85 -11.11 -20.30
C SER A 345 0.52 -10.04 -19.26
N ALA A 346 1.41 -9.05 -19.06
CA ALA A 346 1.19 -7.94 -18.12
C ALA A 346 0.07 -6.99 -18.58
N HIS A 347 -0.10 -6.82 -19.89
CA HIS A 347 -1.24 -6.06 -20.46
C HIS A 347 -2.59 -6.71 -20.17
N GLY A 348 -2.67 -8.03 -20.13
CA GLY A 348 -3.88 -8.79 -19.80
C GLY A 348 -4.12 -8.96 -18.29
N SER A 349 -3.62 -8.05 -17.45
CA SER A 349 -3.72 -8.20 -15.99
C SER A 349 -5.03 -7.69 -15.42
N LEU A 350 -5.51 -8.37 -14.36
CA LEU A 350 -6.67 -8.04 -13.55
C LEU A 350 -6.28 -8.07 -12.07
N ARG A 351 -6.49 -6.96 -11.38
CA ARG A 351 -6.39 -6.90 -9.92
C ARG A 351 -7.79 -6.86 -9.29
N LEU A 352 -8.03 -7.76 -8.36
CA LEU A 352 -9.17 -7.74 -7.46
C LEU A 352 -8.65 -7.51 -6.05
N SER A 353 -9.28 -6.61 -5.32
CA SER A 353 -8.95 -6.33 -3.91
C SER A 353 -10.23 -6.28 -3.07
N LEU A 354 -10.39 -7.32 -2.29
CA LEU A 354 -11.54 -7.58 -1.43
C LEU A 354 -11.39 -6.92 -0.06
N CYS A 355 -12.51 -6.72 0.60
CA CYS A 355 -12.58 -6.34 2.01
C CYS A 355 -13.71 -7.12 2.72
N GLU A 356 -13.90 -6.88 4.00
CA GLU A 356 -14.90 -7.54 4.84
C GLU A 356 -16.36 -7.29 4.44
N TYR A 357 -16.62 -6.34 3.55
CA TYR A 357 -17.97 -6.07 3.01
C TYR A 357 -18.31 -6.92 1.79
N ASN A 358 -17.34 -7.62 1.19
CA ASN A 358 -17.60 -8.57 0.10
C ASN A 358 -18.16 -9.88 0.64
N THR A 359 -18.99 -10.57 -0.14
CA THR A 359 -19.65 -11.81 0.27
C THR A 359 -19.21 -13.03 -0.55
N GLU A 360 -19.48 -14.23 -0.03
CA GLU A 360 -19.17 -15.49 -0.74
C GLU A 360 -20.01 -15.65 -2.01
N GLU A 361 -21.23 -15.11 -2.04
CA GLU A 361 -22.11 -15.08 -3.22
C GLU A 361 -21.56 -14.14 -4.30
N GLU A 362 -20.96 -13.01 -3.89
CA GLU A 362 -20.29 -12.11 -4.83
C GLU A 362 -19.08 -12.80 -5.50
N ALA A 363 -18.37 -13.68 -4.80
CA ALA A 363 -17.30 -14.48 -5.40
C ALA A 363 -17.78 -15.35 -6.56
N ASP A 364 -18.94 -15.99 -6.44
CA ASP A 364 -19.51 -16.80 -7.52
C ASP A 364 -19.86 -15.95 -8.75
N VAL A 365 -20.39 -14.74 -8.52
CA VAL A 365 -20.69 -13.79 -9.59
C VAL A 365 -19.40 -13.34 -10.29
N ILE A 366 -18.34 -13.02 -9.52
CA ILE A 366 -17.04 -12.60 -10.05
C ILE A 366 -16.41 -13.72 -10.91
N ILE A 367 -16.37 -14.94 -10.39
CA ILE A 367 -15.81 -16.11 -11.10
C ILE A 367 -16.54 -16.31 -12.44
N ASN A 368 -17.87 -16.39 -12.42
CA ASN A 368 -18.68 -16.61 -13.62
C ASN A 368 -18.50 -15.48 -14.65
N SER A 369 -18.42 -14.22 -14.19
CA SER A 369 -18.21 -13.08 -15.09
C SER A 369 -16.81 -13.10 -15.70
N ILE A 370 -15.75 -13.41 -14.95
CA ILE A 370 -14.39 -13.52 -15.47
C ILE A 370 -14.34 -14.61 -16.59
N HIS A 371 -14.88 -15.80 -16.35
CA HIS A 371 -14.94 -16.86 -17.37
C HIS A 371 -15.66 -16.42 -18.65
N LYS A 372 -16.83 -15.79 -18.48
CA LYS A 372 -17.63 -15.28 -19.61
C LYS A 372 -16.86 -14.24 -20.42
N VAL A 373 -16.26 -13.25 -19.73
CA VAL A 373 -15.60 -12.12 -20.36
C VAL A 373 -14.29 -12.55 -21.03
N VAL A 374 -13.45 -13.35 -20.36
CA VAL A 374 -12.21 -13.88 -20.96
C VAL A 374 -12.51 -14.71 -22.20
N LYS A 375 -13.51 -15.61 -22.15
CA LYS A 375 -13.93 -16.40 -23.30
C LYS A 375 -14.37 -15.50 -24.46
N TYR A 376 -15.16 -14.46 -24.19
CA TYR A 376 -15.62 -13.52 -25.22
C TYR A 376 -14.44 -12.74 -25.83
N LEU A 377 -13.57 -12.15 -25.02
CA LEU A 377 -12.43 -11.38 -25.53
C LEU A 377 -11.49 -12.23 -26.37
N ARG A 378 -11.21 -13.48 -25.96
CA ARG A 378 -10.41 -14.42 -26.74
C ARG A 378 -11.07 -14.80 -28.07
N SER A 379 -12.39 -14.86 -28.13
CA SER A 379 -13.10 -15.19 -29.38
C SER A 379 -12.97 -14.13 -30.47
N ILE A 380 -12.60 -12.90 -30.11
CA ILE A 380 -12.40 -11.78 -31.03
C ILE A 380 -10.96 -11.29 -31.09
N SER A 381 -10.02 -11.97 -30.40
CA SER A 381 -8.61 -11.58 -30.31
C SER A 381 -7.76 -12.21 -31.41
N PRO A 382 -7.16 -11.42 -32.31
CA PRO A 382 -6.19 -11.94 -33.27
C PRO A 382 -4.93 -12.54 -32.63
N VAL A 383 -4.56 -11.99 -31.45
CA VAL A 383 -3.43 -12.47 -30.65
C VAL A 383 -3.71 -13.87 -30.12
N TRP A 384 -4.90 -14.12 -29.61
CA TRP A 384 -5.31 -15.44 -29.13
C TRP A 384 -5.33 -16.47 -30.26
N GLU A 385 -5.77 -16.07 -31.46
CA GLU A 385 -5.76 -16.96 -32.64
C GLU A 385 -4.33 -17.38 -33.02
N LYS A 386 -3.35 -16.47 -32.96
CA LYS A 386 -1.93 -16.79 -33.20
C LYS A 386 -1.38 -17.76 -32.15
N ILE A 387 -1.68 -17.48 -30.85
CA ILE A 387 -1.26 -18.34 -29.74
C ILE A 387 -1.77 -19.78 -29.96
N GLN A 388 -3.04 -19.94 -30.29
CA GLN A 388 -3.63 -21.27 -30.56
C GLN A 388 -2.99 -22.00 -31.75
N LYS A 389 -2.48 -21.27 -32.74
CA LYS A 389 -1.74 -21.81 -33.88
C LYS A 389 -0.27 -22.10 -33.56
N GLY A 390 0.23 -21.77 -32.39
CA GLY A 390 1.64 -21.90 -32.01
C GLY A 390 2.56 -20.90 -32.72
N GLU A 391 2.00 -19.79 -33.22
CA GLU A 391 2.76 -18.73 -33.87
C GLU A 391 3.37 -17.80 -32.78
N VAL A 392 4.59 -17.31 -33.05
CA VAL A 392 5.24 -16.36 -32.14
C VAL A 392 4.46 -15.03 -32.18
N VAL A 393 4.05 -14.54 -31.06
CA VAL A 393 3.49 -13.20 -30.90
C VAL A 393 4.66 -12.25 -30.69
N GLU A 394 4.96 -11.44 -31.71
CA GLU A 394 5.95 -10.35 -31.60
C GLU A 394 5.35 -9.10 -30.96
#